data_57b9b2cc87044f857056df2bb35793ea
#
_entry.id   57b9b2cc87044f857056df2bb35793ea
#
_cell.length_a   1.000
_cell.length_b   1.000
_cell.length_c   1.000
_cell.angle_alpha   90.00
_cell.angle_beta   90.00
_cell.angle_gamma   90.00
#
_symmetry.space_group_name_H-M   'P 1'
#
loop_
_entity.id
_entity.type
_entity.pdbx_description
1 polymer ?
#
loop_
_entity_poly.entity_id
_entity_poly.type
_entity_poly.pdbx_seq_one_letter_code
_entity_poly.pdbx_strand_id
1 'polypeptide(L)'
;MYTFSNLYRNSPKFLLAASASLLLFSQTASADEVADRIAKLEAAAATAQGSADNAWVLMCSALVLLMTIPGLALFYGGLVRQKNVLSTMLKSLISVGIVTVIWAFFGYSLVFSEGNWFIGGLDFAFLRGVGAEPNADYAATIPQQTFMIFQLMFAIITPALITGAFAERIRFPAKIAFTSLWTIVVYLPLAHMVWGKGGFLNAVLGGSIPALDFAGGTVVHISSGVSALVCALYLGKRLDYKNEPTTPHNSVLSLIGAGLLWFGWFGFNAGSALSASSLATSAFVTTHFAAATAMLAWTVIDWFKSGKPTAIGAISGAVAGLVGITPAAGFVTPMSALLIGLASGTICYIMVAKVKHIFGYDDTLDAFGIHGVGGTVGALLTGVLATSLINPIFKDAAGNPLPVGGIEGNWMQVVNQLAGIGIAVALALVGTLIVLKIVDLAIGLRVTEDDEISGLDVSQHGEIAYAYEPDSYPPNIIASYEAQEVSIEKTMVATPG
;
A
#
# COMPACT_ATOMS: atom_id res chain seq x y z
N MET A 1 59.36 -48.83 -71.02
CA MET A 1 59.60 -47.46 -70.52
C MET A 1 58.35 -46.69 -70.67
N TYR A 2 57.51 -46.72 -69.63
CA TYR A 2 56.35 -45.87 -69.57
C TYR A 2 56.50 -45.00 -68.31
N THR A 3 56.49 -43.68 -68.55
CA THR A 3 56.92 -42.67 -67.59
C THR A 3 55.78 -42.38 -66.59
N PHE A 4 56.11 -42.43 -65.33
CA PHE A 4 55.34 -41.91 -64.21
C PHE A 4 55.23 -40.35 -64.24
N SER A 5 54.31 -39.76 -64.95
CA SER A 5 54.21 -38.29 -64.95
C SER A 5 52.79 -37.72 -64.82
N ASN A 6 51.74 -38.52 -64.61
CA ASN A 6 50.35 -38.00 -64.58
C ASN A 6 49.58 -38.15 -63.26
N LEU A 7 50.23 -38.54 -62.16
CA LEU A 7 49.55 -38.70 -60.84
C LEU A 7 49.69 -37.49 -59.92
N TYR A 8 50.50 -36.47 -60.26
CA TYR A 8 50.73 -35.32 -59.36
C TYR A 8 49.97 -34.04 -59.73
N ARG A 9 49.09 -34.06 -60.72
CA ARG A 9 48.47 -32.82 -61.22
C ARG A 9 47.07 -32.52 -60.65
N ASN A 10 46.45 -33.46 -59.93
CA ASN A 10 45.11 -33.30 -59.37
C ASN A 10 45.05 -33.32 -57.81
N SER A 11 46.17 -33.50 -57.13
CA SER A 11 46.21 -33.60 -55.64
C SER A 11 45.98 -32.23 -54.92
N PRO A 12 46.39 -31.05 -55.44
CA PRO A 12 46.15 -29.80 -54.68
C PRO A 12 44.69 -29.38 -54.66
N LYS A 13 43.90 -29.70 -55.71
CA LYS A 13 42.46 -29.34 -55.73
C LYS A 13 41.62 -30.22 -54.81
N PHE A 14 41.99 -31.49 -54.63
CA PHE A 14 41.32 -32.41 -53.71
C PHE A 14 41.65 -32.09 -52.25
N LEU A 15 42.90 -31.73 -51.94
CA LEU A 15 43.33 -31.28 -50.64
C LEU A 15 42.72 -29.93 -50.25
N LEU A 16 42.60 -29.00 -51.19
CA LEU A 16 41.92 -27.71 -50.95
C LEU A 16 40.41 -27.86 -50.75
N ALA A 17 39.73 -28.77 -51.49
CA ALA A 17 38.33 -29.08 -51.30
C ALA A 17 38.04 -29.78 -49.99
N ALA A 18 38.91 -30.74 -49.60
CA ALA A 18 38.81 -31.45 -48.33
C ALA A 18 39.12 -30.54 -47.12
N SER A 19 40.09 -29.63 -47.22
CA SER A 19 40.38 -28.63 -46.18
C SER A 19 39.32 -27.57 -46.08
N ALA A 20 38.70 -27.10 -47.19
CA ALA A 20 37.61 -26.18 -47.20
C ALA A 20 36.33 -26.81 -46.61
N SER A 21 36.06 -28.10 -46.90
CA SER A 21 34.94 -28.85 -46.30
C SER A 21 35.16 -29.08 -44.80
N LEU A 22 36.36 -29.42 -44.34
CA LEU A 22 36.71 -29.56 -42.92
C LEU A 22 36.62 -28.23 -42.15
N LEU A 23 37.02 -27.11 -42.79
CA LEU A 23 36.89 -25.78 -42.19
C LEU A 23 35.40 -25.32 -42.13
N LEU A 24 34.59 -25.64 -43.15
CA LEU A 24 33.15 -25.38 -43.11
C LEU A 24 32.43 -26.26 -42.05
N PHE A 25 32.78 -27.51 -41.92
CA PHE A 25 32.26 -28.40 -40.89
C PHE A 25 32.71 -27.99 -39.48
N SER A 26 33.93 -27.53 -39.32
CA SER A 26 34.41 -27.03 -38.01
C SER A 26 33.79 -25.68 -37.65
N GLN A 27 33.48 -24.82 -38.66
CA GLN A 27 32.77 -23.55 -38.40
C GLN A 27 31.31 -23.76 -38.05
N THR A 28 30.60 -24.71 -38.68
CA THR A 28 29.20 -25.01 -38.34
C THR A 28 29.09 -25.69 -36.96
N ALA A 29 29.97 -26.68 -36.67
CA ALA A 29 30.01 -27.29 -35.33
C ALA A 29 30.39 -26.29 -34.23
N SER A 30 31.28 -25.33 -34.49
CA SER A 30 31.62 -24.24 -33.59
C SER A 30 30.48 -23.22 -33.43
N ALA A 31 29.70 -22.93 -34.48
CA ALA A 31 28.57 -22.04 -34.43
C ALA A 31 27.40 -22.61 -33.59
N ASP A 32 27.10 -23.89 -33.75
CA ASP A 32 26.10 -24.61 -32.97
C ASP A 32 26.49 -24.69 -31.47
N GLU A 33 27.77 -24.96 -31.17
CA GLU A 33 28.25 -24.98 -29.80
C GLU A 33 28.19 -23.57 -29.14
N VAL A 34 28.49 -22.51 -29.90
CA VAL A 34 28.36 -21.13 -29.44
C VAL A 34 26.91 -20.78 -29.20
N ALA A 35 25.99 -21.17 -30.11
CA ALA A 35 24.55 -20.93 -29.96
C ALA A 35 24.00 -21.65 -28.72
N ASP A 36 24.41 -22.90 -28.49
CA ASP A 36 24.03 -23.68 -27.30
C ASP A 36 24.51 -23.04 -25.97
N ARG A 37 25.75 -22.51 -25.99
CA ARG A 37 26.30 -21.79 -24.82
C ARG A 37 25.58 -20.46 -24.57
N ILE A 38 25.24 -19.72 -25.62
CA ILE A 38 24.46 -18.49 -25.50
C ILE A 38 23.09 -18.82 -24.90
N ALA A 39 22.37 -19.81 -25.41
CA ALA A 39 21.06 -20.21 -24.89
C ALA A 39 21.11 -20.61 -23.42
N LYS A 40 22.16 -21.36 -23.00
CA LYS A 40 22.39 -21.74 -21.59
C LYS A 40 22.68 -20.53 -20.71
N LEU A 41 23.47 -19.54 -21.21
CA LEU A 41 23.76 -18.32 -20.49
C LEU A 41 22.51 -17.41 -20.35
N GLU A 42 21.72 -17.30 -21.40
CA GLU A 42 20.45 -16.58 -21.38
C GLU A 42 19.46 -17.19 -20.38
N ALA A 43 19.33 -18.53 -20.37
CA ALA A 43 18.50 -19.24 -19.41
C ALA A 43 19.00 -19.07 -17.96
N ALA A 44 20.32 -19.13 -17.75
CA ALA A 44 20.91 -18.89 -16.43
C ALA A 44 20.71 -17.43 -15.96
N ALA A 45 20.88 -16.46 -16.86
CA ALA A 45 20.63 -15.05 -16.57
C ALA A 45 19.15 -14.79 -16.23
N ALA A 46 18.22 -15.36 -16.98
CA ALA A 46 16.78 -15.26 -16.70
C ALA A 46 16.43 -15.89 -15.35
N THR A 47 17.00 -17.05 -15.03
CA THR A 47 16.80 -17.70 -13.73
C THR A 47 17.36 -16.86 -12.57
N ALA A 48 18.55 -16.28 -12.74
CA ALA A 48 19.16 -15.42 -11.72
C ALA A 48 18.33 -14.14 -11.50
N GLN A 49 17.85 -13.52 -12.57
CA GLN A 49 16.97 -12.35 -12.49
C GLN A 49 15.65 -12.70 -11.78
N GLY A 50 14.99 -13.78 -12.19
CA GLY A 50 13.75 -14.22 -11.53
C GLY A 50 13.93 -14.53 -10.04
N SER A 51 15.07 -15.13 -9.67
CA SER A 51 15.41 -15.38 -8.25
C SER A 51 15.60 -14.08 -7.47
N ALA A 52 16.29 -13.09 -8.04
CA ALA A 52 16.47 -11.77 -7.43
C ALA A 52 15.15 -11.01 -7.28
N ASP A 53 14.32 -11.01 -8.32
CA ASP A 53 13.01 -10.37 -8.32
C ASP A 53 12.08 -11.00 -7.26
N ASN A 54 12.06 -12.35 -7.20
CA ASN A 54 11.26 -13.07 -6.23
C ASN A 54 11.71 -12.78 -4.79
N ALA A 55 13.02 -12.80 -4.51
CA ALA A 55 13.56 -12.48 -3.20
C ALA A 55 13.21 -11.02 -2.79
N TRP A 56 13.32 -10.08 -3.73
CA TRP A 56 12.96 -8.68 -3.52
C TRP A 56 11.49 -8.52 -3.16
N VAL A 57 10.58 -9.10 -3.96
CA VAL A 57 9.13 -8.92 -3.75
C VAL A 57 8.64 -9.64 -2.50
N LEU A 58 9.21 -10.81 -2.14
CA LEU A 58 8.93 -11.48 -0.85
C LEU A 58 9.37 -10.62 0.34
N MET A 59 10.57 -10.03 0.27
CA MET A 59 11.04 -9.10 1.31
C MET A 59 10.13 -7.87 1.38
N CYS A 60 9.73 -7.29 0.23
CA CYS A 60 8.80 -6.17 0.19
C CYS A 60 7.44 -6.53 0.79
N SER A 61 6.93 -7.74 0.56
CA SER A 61 5.69 -8.22 1.19
C SER A 61 5.79 -8.23 2.72
N ALA A 62 6.91 -8.71 3.27
CA ALA A 62 7.16 -8.68 4.70
C ALA A 62 7.27 -7.24 5.24
N LEU A 63 7.92 -6.33 4.50
CA LEU A 63 8.03 -4.92 4.85
C LEU A 63 6.66 -4.21 4.87
N VAL A 64 5.76 -4.53 3.92
CA VAL A 64 4.40 -3.96 3.93
C VAL A 64 3.55 -4.54 5.06
N LEU A 65 3.71 -5.82 5.40
CA LEU A 65 3.07 -6.37 6.60
C LEU A 65 3.56 -5.65 7.88
N LEU A 66 4.87 -5.37 7.96
CA LEU A 66 5.46 -4.59 9.06
C LEU A 66 4.81 -3.20 9.18
N MET A 67 4.36 -2.59 8.07
CA MET A 67 3.64 -1.31 8.13
C MET A 67 2.31 -1.46 8.87
N THR A 68 1.57 -2.55 8.68
CA THR A 68 0.29 -2.77 9.37
C THR A 68 0.53 -3.22 10.80
N ILE A 69 1.45 -4.15 11.00
CA ILE A 69 1.86 -4.69 12.29
C ILE A 69 3.39 -4.78 12.32
N PRO A 70 4.06 -4.01 13.15
CA PRO A 70 3.59 -3.11 14.21
C PRO A 70 3.45 -1.63 13.82
N GLY A 71 3.84 -1.22 12.62
CA GLY A 71 3.95 0.19 12.23
C GLY A 71 2.70 1.02 12.55
N LEU A 72 1.59 0.75 11.86
CA LEU A 72 0.32 1.47 12.04
C LEU A 72 -0.27 1.24 13.43
N ALA A 73 -0.17 0.01 13.95
CA ALA A 73 -0.67 -0.32 15.27
C ALA A 73 -0.01 0.54 16.36
N LEU A 74 1.31 0.70 16.33
CA LEU A 74 2.05 1.56 17.27
C LEU A 74 1.83 3.05 17.00
N PHE A 75 1.78 3.46 15.71
CA PHE A 75 1.56 4.85 15.36
C PHE A 75 0.20 5.33 15.89
N TYR A 76 -0.87 4.60 15.57
CA TYR A 76 -2.22 4.91 16.06
C TYR A 76 -2.39 4.66 17.56
N GLY A 77 -1.85 3.53 18.04
CA GLY A 77 -1.90 3.18 19.46
C GLY A 77 -1.28 4.23 20.36
N GLY A 78 -0.18 4.84 19.98
CA GLY A 78 0.47 5.91 20.74
C GLY A 78 -0.30 7.24 20.75
N LEU A 79 -1.09 7.52 19.68
CA LEU A 79 -1.85 8.78 19.53
C LEU A 79 -3.17 8.79 20.28
N VAL A 80 -3.81 7.63 20.54
CA VAL A 80 -5.07 7.55 21.28
C VAL A 80 -4.88 7.71 22.79
N ARG A 81 -5.98 7.85 23.54
CA ARG A 81 -5.93 7.84 25.01
C ARG A 81 -5.53 6.46 25.53
N GLN A 82 -4.85 6.40 26.67
CA GLN A 82 -4.30 5.17 27.28
C GLN A 82 -5.35 4.04 27.42
N LYS A 83 -6.58 4.36 27.77
CA LYS A 83 -7.70 3.42 27.93
C LYS A 83 -8.21 2.78 26.63
N ASN A 84 -7.63 3.13 25.47
CA ASN A 84 -8.05 2.67 24.14
C ASN A 84 -6.90 2.13 23.29
N VAL A 85 -5.73 1.87 23.88
CA VAL A 85 -4.50 1.48 23.17
C VAL A 85 -4.64 0.11 22.54
N LEU A 86 -5.00 -0.91 23.35
CA LEU A 86 -5.13 -2.30 22.89
C LEU A 86 -6.26 -2.43 21.87
N SER A 87 -7.41 -1.80 22.12
CA SER A 87 -8.52 -1.77 21.18
C SER A 87 -8.11 -1.17 19.83
N THR A 88 -7.29 -0.12 19.84
CA THR A 88 -6.79 0.52 18.60
C THR A 88 -5.80 -0.38 17.87
N MET A 89 -4.83 -0.95 18.58
CA MET A 89 -3.84 -1.86 18.00
C MET A 89 -4.48 -3.14 17.46
N LEU A 90 -5.42 -3.73 18.20
CA LEU A 90 -6.13 -4.94 17.79
C LEU A 90 -6.97 -4.72 16.53
N LYS A 91 -7.51 -3.51 16.30
CA LYS A 91 -8.23 -3.17 15.06
C LYS A 91 -7.33 -3.25 13.82
N SER A 92 -6.05 -2.91 13.93
CA SER A 92 -5.07 -3.10 12.86
C SER A 92 -4.73 -4.59 12.69
N LEU A 93 -4.44 -5.29 13.79
CA LEU A 93 -4.07 -6.70 13.79
C LEU A 93 -5.16 -7.59 13.20
N ILE A 94 -6.41 -7.44 13.64
CA ILE A 94 -7.51 -8.29 13.17
C ILE A 94 -7.85 -8.05 11.68
N SER A 95 -7.52 -6.89 11.12
CA SER A 95 -7.67 -6.63 9.69
C SER A 95 -6.84 -7.60 8.86
N VAL A 96 -5.66 -7.99 9.34
CA VAL A 96 -4.80 -8.99 8.67
C VAL A 96 -5.55 -10.32 8.52
N GLY A 97 -6.13 -10.85 9.58
CA GLY A 97 -6.87 -12.11 9.53
C GLY A 97 -8.10 -12.04 8.61
N ILE A 98 -8.93 -10.99 8.78
CA ILE A 98 -10.17 -10.82 8.02
C ILE A 98 -9.87 -10.74 6.51
N VAL A 99 -8.99 -9.84 6.12
CA VAL A 99 -8.71 -9.57 4.70
C VAL A 99 -7.98 -10.75 4.06
N THR A 100 -7.08 -11.43 4.78
CA THR A 100 -6.40 -12.63 4.27
C THR A 100 -7.39 -13.72 3.90
N VAL A 101 -8.39 -13.97 4.76
CA VAL A 101 -9.43 -14.97 4.47
C VAL A 101 -10.26 -14.57 3.25
N ILE A 102 -10.75 -13.32 3.18
CA ILE A 102 -11.49 -12.81 2.02
C ILE A 102 -10.65 -12.93 0.74
N TRP A 103 -9.38 -12.56 0.80
CA TRP A 103 -8.45 -12.60 -0.32
C TRP A 103 -8.25 -14.02 -0.85
N ALA A 104 -8.07 -14.99 0.04
CA ALA A 104 -7.89 -16.39 -0.33
C ALA A 104 -9.14 -17.01 -0.95
N PHE A 105 -10.34 -16.67 -0.46
CA PHE A 105 -11.58 -17.23 -0.99
C PHE A 105 -11.95 -16.67 -2.36
N PHE A 106 -11.92 -15.35 -2.53
CA PHE A 106 -12.34 -14.72 -3.78
C PHE A 106 -11.70 -13.35 -4.05
N GLY A 107 -11.12 -12.69 -3.06
CA GLY A 107 -10.64 -11.31 -3.18
C GLY A 107 -9.55 -11.17 -4.24
N TYR A 108 -8.55 -12.05 -4.24
CA TYR A 108 -7.52 -12.06 -5.28
C TYR A 108 -8.11 -12.22 -6.68
N SER A 109 -9.06 -13.12 -6.84
CA SER A 109 -9.74 -13.37 -8.10
C SER A 109 -10.51 -12.15 -8.59
N LEU A 110 -11.31 -11.53 -7.73
CA LEU A 110 -12.11 -10.35 -8.08
C LEU A 110 -11.27 -9.12 -8.45
N VAL A 111 -9.98 -9.10 -8.10
CA VAL A 111 -9.06 -8.04 -8.51
C VAL A 111 -8.28 -8.41 -9.76
N PHE A 112 -7.69 -9.60 -9.84
CA PHE A 112 -6.66 -9.96 -10.82
C PHE A 112 -7.05 -11.03 -11.83
N SER A 113 -8.26 -11.58 -11.76
CA SER A 113 -8.84 -12.35 -12.86
C SER A 113 -9.38 -11.41 -13.94
N GLU A 114 -9.37 -11.86 -15.18
CA GLU A 114 -10.03 -11.13 -16.26
C GLU A 114 -11.54 -11.04 -15.99
N GLY A 115 -12.12 -9.87 -16.19
CA GLY A 115 -13.50 -9.61 -15.87
C GLY A 115 -14.09 -8.49 -16.71
N ASN A 116 -14.95 -7.68 -16.10
CA ASN A 116 -15.48 -6.50 -16.76
C ASN A 116 -14.70 -5.24 -16.31
N TRP A 117 -15.10 -4.08 -16.78
CA TRP A 117 -14.45 -2.81 -16.49
C TRP A 117 -14.44 -2.41 -14.99
N PHE A 118 -15.32 -3.03 -14.17
CA PHE A 118 -15.54 -2.68 -12.76
C PHE A 118 -14.98 -3.72 -11.78
N ILE A 119 -15.06 -5.02 -12.12
CA ILE A 119 -14.64 -6.11 -11.23
C ILE A 119 -14.16 -7.32 -12.03
N GLY A 120 -13.17 -8.04 -11.50
CA GLY A 120 -12.65 -9.28 -12.06
C GLY A 120 -13.58 -10.48 -11.92
N GLY A 121 -13.25 -11.56 -12.62
CA GLY A 121 -13.95 -12.85 -12.58
C GLY A 121 -13.56 -13.69 -11.36
N LEU A 122 -13.91 -14.99 -11.42
CA LEU A 122 -13.68 -15.98 -10.35
C LEU A 122 -12.68 -17.09 -10.73
N ASP A 123 -11.82 -16.87 -11.75
CA ASP A 123 -10.91 -17.90 -12.24
C ASP A 123 -9.89 -18.32 -11.20
N PHE A 124 -9.47 -17.37 -10.35
CA PHE A 124 -8.54 -17.61 -9.24
C PHE A 124 -9.25 -17.77 -7.87
N ALA A 125 -10.58 -17.98 -7.85
CA ALA A 125 -11.29 -18.20 -6.58
C ALA A 125 -10.70 -19.42 -5.84
N PHE A 126 -10.58 -19.32 -4.53
CA PHE A 126 -9.88 -20.28 -3.66
C PHE A 126 -8.41 -20.50 -4.06
N LEU A 127 -7.77 -19.45 -4.67
CA LEU A 127 -6.40 -19.46 -5.18
C LEU A 127 -6.13 -20.59 -6.20
N ARG A 128 -7.15 -21.04 -6.92
CA ARG A 128 -6.99 -22.06 -7.96
C ARG A 128 -6.06 -21.54 -9.06
N GLY A 129 -5.09 -22.35 -9.47
CA GLY A 129 -4.11 -21.99 -10.50
C GLY A 129 -3.07 -20.94 -10.06
N VAL A 130 -3.12 -20.43 -8.84
CA VAL A 130 -2.13 -19.49 -8.29
C VAL A 130 -0.96 -20.30 -7.73
N GLY A 131 0.08 -20.48 -8.54
CA GLY A 131 1.21 -21.37 -8.24
C GLY A 131 2.58 -20.72 -8.45
N ALA A 132 3.55 -21.57 -8.76
CA ALA A 132 4.94 -21.17 -9.01
C ALA A 132 5.14 -20.51 -10.37
N GLU A 133 4.24 -20.74 -11.33
CA GLU A 133 4.32 -20.14 -12.65
C GLU A 133 3.99 -18.65 -12.61
N PRO A 134 4.78 -17.80 -13.26
CA PRO A 134 4.51 -16.37 -13.38
C PRO A 134 3.22 -16.09 -14.16
N ASN A 135 2.52 -15.01 -13.78
CA ASN A 135 1.46 -14.45 -14.62
C ASN A 135 2.01 -13.26 -15.42
N ALA A 136 2.16 -13.47 -16.73
CA ALA A 136 2.77 -12.50 -17.64
C ALA A 136 2.02 -11.16 -17.74
N ASP A 137 0.72 -11.13 -17.47
CA ASP A 137 -0.06 -9.88 -17.47
C ASP A 137 0.36 -8.94 -16.32
N TYR A 138 0.83 -9.48 -15.19
CA TYR A 138 1.15 -8.71 -13.99
C TYR A 138 2.63 -8.71 -13.64
N ALA A 139 3.29 -9.89 -13.63
CA ALA A 139 4.69 -10.00 -13.23
C ALA A 139 5.33 -11.25 -13.87
N ALA A 140 6.04 -11.04 -14.96
CA ALA A 140 6.56 -12.12 -15.80
C ALA A 140 7.76 -12.88 -15.19
N THR A 141 8.40 -12.36 -14.15
CA THR A 141 9.67 -12.89 -13.60
C THR A 141 9.52 -13.54 -12.23
N ILE A 142 8.37 -13.38 -11.57
CA ILE A 142 8.13 -13.92 -10.22
C ILE A 142 6.93 -14.88 -10.20
N PRO A 143 6.91 -15.87 -9.29
CA PRO A 143 5.75 -16.73 -9.09
C PRO A 143 4.47 -15.93 -8.87
N GLN A 144 3.34 -16.41 -9.44
CA GLN A 144 2.05 -15.77 -9.22
C GLN A 144 1.68 -15.73 -7.72
N GLN A 145 2.13 -16.72 -6.93
CA GLN A 145 1.97 -16.69 -5.46
C GLN A 145 2.70 -15.51 -4.81
N THR A 146 3.86 -15.15 -5.31
CA THR A 146 4.62 -13.99 -4.81
C THR A 146 3.92 -12.67 -5.15
N PHE A 147 3.39 -12.55 -6.35
CA PHE A 147 2.55 -11.41 -6.73
C PHE A 147 1.28 -11.35 -5.86
N MET A 148 0.60 -12.48 -5.69
CA MET A 148 -0.64 -12.58 -4.90
C MET A 148 -0.44 -12.15 -3.45
N ILE A 149 0.63 -12.63 -2.77
CA ILE A 149 0.89 -12.26 -1.37
C ILE A 149 1.32 -10.80 -1.23
N PHE A 150 2.06 -10.26 -2.19
CA PHE A 150 2.42 -8.84 -2.21
C PHE A 150 1.16 -7.96 -2.31
N GLN A 151 0.26 -8.25 -3.22
CA GLN A 151 -1.00 -7.52 -3.40
C GLN A 151 -1.95 -7.66 -2.20
N LEU A 152 -1.92 -8.80 -1.50
CA LEU A 152 -2.66 -8.98 -0.25
C LEU A 152 -2.27 -7.94 0.81
N MET A 153 -1.00 -7.56 0.88
CA MET A 153 -0.53 -6.60 1.89
C MET A 153 -1.21 -5.23 1.72
N PHE A 154 -1.46 -4.82 0.48
CA PHE A 154 -2.21 -3.59 0.16
C PHE A 154 -3.70 -3.70 0.55
N ALA A 155 -4.30 -4.84 0.27
CA ALA A 155 -5.68 -5.12 0.66
C ALA A 155 -5.86 -5.09 2.19
N ILE A 156 -4.87 -5.53 2.95
CA ILE A 156 -4.88 -5.55 4.42
C ILE A 156 -4.77 -4.14 5.01
N ILE A 157 -3.78 -3.36 4.58
CA ILE A 157 -3.49 -2.06 5.19
C ILE A 157 -4.59 -1.05 4.91
N THR A 158 -5.23 -1.11 3.75
CA THR A 158 -6.22 -0.10 3.33
C THR A 158 -7.38 0.07 4.32
N PRO A 159 -8.15 -0.96 4.71
CA PRO A 159 -9.19 -0.81 5.72
C PRO A 159 -8.62 -0.58 7.14
N ALA A 160 -7.36 -0.95 7.40
CA ALA A 160 -6.72 -0.63 8.67
C ALA A 160 -6.50 0.87 8.84
N LEU A 161 -6.17 1.62 7.77
CA LEU A 161 -6.02 3.07 7.79
C LEU A 161 -7.33 3.78 8.21
N ILE A 162 -8.49 3.29 7.78
CA ILE A 162 -9.79 3.87 8.11
C ILE A 162 -10.04 3.87 9.63
N THR A 163 -9.45 2.91 10.34
CA THR A 163 -9.68 2.76 11.80
C THR A 163 -9.24 3.98 12.60
N GLY A 164 -8.34 4.78 12.08
CA GLY A 164 -7.92 6.04 12.68
C GLY A 164 -9.06 7.06 12.85
N ALA A 165 -10.04 7.07 11.94
CA ALA A 165 -11.11 8.06 11.94
C ALA A 165 -12.16 7.81 13.03
N PHE A 166 -12.38 6.56 13.43
CA PHE A 166 -13.38 6.16 14.42
C PHE A 166 -12.78 5.52 15.68
N ALA A 167 -11.49 5.72 15.90
CA ALA A 167 -10.84 5.29 17.11
C ALA A 167 -11.61 5.79 18.36
N GLU A 168 -11.58 4.99 19.41
CA GLU A 168 -12.20 5.28 20.73
C GLU A 168 -13.73 5.23 20.79
N ARG A 169 -14.49 4.95 19.69
CA ARG A 169 -15.96 4.99 19.73
C ARG A 169 -16.71 3.92 18.92
N ILE A 170 -16.03 3.05 18.18
CA ILE A 170 -16.67 1.98 17.41
C ILE A 170 -16.68 0.67 18.19
N ARG A 171 -17.78 -0.08 18.12
CA ARG A 171 -17.90 -1.44 18.65
C ARG A 171 -17.00 -2.39 17.87
N PHE A 172 -16.34 -3.33 18.56
CA PHE A 172 -15.42 -4.25 17.91
C PHE A 172 -16.10 -5.18 16.87
N PRO A 173 -17.29 -5.79 17.14
CA PRO A 173 -18.01 -6.55 16.11
C PRO A 173 -18.40 -5.72 14.90
N ALA A 174 -18.77 -4.46 15.10
CA ALA A 174 -19.08 -3.54 14.01
C ALA A 174 -17.86 -3.24 13.12
N LYS A 175 -16.67 -3.10 13.74
CA LYS A 175 -15.41 -2.96 13.00
C LYS A 175 -15.12 -4.19 12.14
N ILE A 176 -15.33 -5.40 12.64
CA ILE A 176 -15.14 -6.65 11.88
C ILE A 176 -16.07 -6.67 10.67
N ALA A 177 -17.37 -6.43 10.87
CA ALA A 177 -18.37 -6.42 9.80
C ALA A 177 -18.07 -5.31 8.78
N PHE A 178 -17.75 -4.10 9.24
CA PHE A 178 -17.36 -2.98 8.40
C PHE A 178 -16.15 -3.33 7.52
N THR A 179 -15.06 -3.82 8.12
CA THR A 179 -13.85 -4.18 7.37
C THR A 179 -14.14 -5.24 6.30
N SER A 180 -14.92 -6.26 6.63
CA SER A 180 -15.27 -7.33 5.69
C SER A 180 -16.06 -6.80 4.50
N LEU A 181 -17.14 -6.06 4.76
CA LEU A 181 -18.01 -5.53 3.72
C LEU A 181 -17.33 -4.42 2.92
N TRP A 182 -16.60 -3.53 3.56
CA TRP A 182 -15.89 -2.43 2.91
C TRP A 182 -14.80 -2.94 1.95
N THR A 183 -14.06 -3.96 2.36
CA THR A 183 -13.09 -4.62 1.47
C THR A 183 -13.77 -5.10 0.20
N ILE A 184 -14.93 -5.78 0.31
CA ILE A 184 -15.65 -6.34 -0.83
C ILE A 184 -16.27 -5.23 -1.71
N VAL A 185 -16.90 -4.22 -1.10
CA VAL A 185 -17.72 -3.23 -1.82
C VAL A 185 -16.87 -2.09 -2.40
N VAL A 186 -15.77 -1.72 -1.73
CA VAL A 186 -14.97 -0.56 -2.13
C VAL A 186 -13.59 -0.98 -2.64
N TYR A 187 -12.83 -1.75 -1.84
CA TYR A 187 -11.45 -2.04 -2.16
C TYR A 187 -11.31 -2.92 -3.41
N LEU A 188 -11.99 -4.08 -3.43
CA LEU A 188 -11.81 -5.03 -4.54
C LEU A 188 -12.20 -4.43 -5.90
N PRO A 189 -13.36 -3.72 -6.05
CA PRO A 189 -13.68 -3.07 -7.31
C PRO A 189 -12.68 -2.00 -7.70
N LEU A 190 -12.26 -1.13 -6.77
CA LEU A 190 -11.31 -0.06 -7.10
C LEU A 190 -9.95 -0.61 -7.51
N ALA A 191 -9.46 -1.62 -6.79
CA ALA A 191 -8.19 -2.28 -7.12
C ALA A 191 -8.25 -2.96 -8.50
N HIS A 192 -9.38 -3.58 -8.87
CA HIS A 192 -9.57 -4.13 -10.21
C HIS A 192 -9.58 -3.03 -11.27
N MET A 193 -10.35 -1.96 -11.07
CA MET A 193 -10.43 -0.85 -12.03
C MET A 193 -9.05 -0.25 -12.34
N VAL A 194 -8.17 -0.15 -11.33
CA VAL A 194 -6.85 0.51 -11.48
C VAL A 194 -5.76 -0.47 -11.88
N TRP A 195 -5.75 -1.69 -11.35
CA TRP A 195 -4.65 -2.63 -11.53
C TRP A 195 -5.04 -3.94 -12.23
N GLY A 196 -6.32 -4.29 -12.24
CA GLY A 196 -6.81 -5.54 -12.83
C GLY A 196 -6.87 -5.48 -14.36
N LYS A 197 -6.76 -6.66 -15.00
CA LYS A 197 -6.95 -6.81 -16.43
C LYS A 197 -8.43 -6.59 -16.79
N GLY A 198 -8.67 -5.66 -17.70
CA GLY A 198 -10.03 -5.22 -18.06
C GLY A 198 -10.50 -3.98 -17.29
N GLY A 199 -9.81 -3.58 -16.21
CA GLY A 199 -10.12 -2.37 -15.46
C GLY A 199 -9.97 -1.11 -16.30
N PHE A 200 -10.99 -0.23 -16.29
CA PHE A 200 -11.01 0.91 -17.20
C PHE A 200 -10.06 2.06 -16.82
N LEU A 201 -9.54 2.08 -15.57
CA LEU A 201 -8.53 3.02 -15.11
C LEU A 201 -7.10 2.49 -15.28
N ASN A 202 -6.93 1.24 -15.75
CA ASN A 202 -5.62 0.59 -15.82
C ASN A 202 -4.73 1.26 -16.87
N ALA A 203 -3.60 1.83 -16.44
CA ALA A 203 -2.67 2.52 -17.32
C ALA A 203 -1.74 1.57 -18.10
N VAL A 204 -1.57 0.33 -17.63
CA VAL A 204 -0.61 -0.64 -18.18
C VAL A 204 -1.28 -1.63 -19.12
N LEU A 205 -2.47 -2.12 -18.76
CA LEU A 205 -3.19 -3.17 -19.48
C LEU A 205 -4.32 -2.63 -20.37
N GLY A 206 -4.24 -1.36 -20.78
CA GLY A 206 -5.10 -0.79 -21.82
C GLY A 206 -6.46 -0.30 -21.36
N GLY A 207 -6.59 0.21 -20.16
CA GLY A 207 -7.82 0.88 -19.68
C GLY A 207 -8.17 2.12 -20.51
N SER A 208 -9.46 2.42 -20.64
CA SER A 208 -9.96 3.55 -21.45
C SER A 208 -9.65 4.92 -20.86
N ILE A 209 -9.40 5.00 -19.55
CA ILE A 209 -8.96 6.19 -18.81
C ILE A 209 -7.70 5.81 -18.02
N PRO A 210 -6.53 5.79 -18.68
CA PRO A 210 -5.29 5.28 -18.06
C PRO A 210 -4.79 6.24 -16.94
N ALA A 211 -5.26 6.05 -15.73
CA ALA A 211 -4.83 6.79 -14.55
C ALA A 211 -3.59 6.13 -13.93
N LEU A 212 -2.55 6.91 -13.71
CA LEU A 212 -1.30 6.44 -13.10
C LEU A 212 -1.48 6.29 -11.59
N ASP A 213 -1.25 5.07 -11.09
CA ASP A 213 -1.18 4.79 -9.66
C ASP A 213 -0.14 3.70 -9.40
N PHE A 214 1.08 4.10 -9.08
CA PHE A 214 2.22 3.20 -8.98
C PHE A 214 2.09 2.20 -7.83
N ALA A 215 1.65 2.68 -6.68
CA ALA A 215 1.61 1.87 -5.46
C ALA A 215 0.35 2.09 -4.59
N GLY A 216 -0.70 2.72 -5.08
CA GLY A 216 -1.97 2.80 -4.36
C GLY A 216 -2.33 4.18 -3.81
N GLY A 217 -1.84 5.26 -4.43
CA GLY A 217 -2.30 6.60 -4.08
C GLY A 217 -3.81 6.75 -4.23
N THR A 218 -4.35 6.19 -5.29
CA THR A 218 -5.80 6.17 -5.58
C THR A 218 -6.47 5.00 -4.85
N VAL A 219 -5.94 3.78 -5.01
CA VAL A 219 -6.55 2.55 -4.49
C VAL A 219 -6.52 2.48 -2.98
N VAL A 220 -5.41 2.87 -2.34
CA VAL A 220 -5.23 2.77 -0.89
C VAL A 220 -5.56 4.09 -0.19
N HIS A 221 -4.89 5.19 -0.58
CA HIS A 221 -4.92 6.41 0.23
C HIS A 221 -6.18 7.26 0.00
N ILE A 222 -6.58 7.51 -1.24
CA ILE A 222 -7.81 8.27 -1.50
C ILE A 222 -9.01 7.50 -0.96
N SER A 223 -9.10 6.20 -1.27
CA SER A 223 -10.23 5.39 -0.84
C SER A 223 -10.37 5.29 0.67
N SER A 224 -9.27 4.98 1.38
CA SER A 224 -9.30 4.89 2.84
C SER A 224 -9.52 6.25 3.51
N GLY A 225 -8.89 7.31 3.00
CA GLY A 225 -9.03 8.65 3.57
C GLY A 225 -10.45 9.22 3.41
N VAL A 226 -11.05 9.10 2.23
CA VAL A 226 -12.44 9.52 2.01
C VAL A 226 -13.40 8.69 2.86
N SER A 227 -13.20 7.37 2.93
CA SER A 227 -13.98 6.49 3.81
C SER A 227 -13.83 6.86 5.28
N ALA A 228 -12.63 7.26 5.71
CA ALA A 228 -12.36 7.76 7.05
C ALA A 228 -13.19 9.00 7.38
N LEU A 229 -13.26 9.96 6.45
CA LEU A 229 -14.13 11.14 6.61
C LEU A 229 -15.61 10.76 6.73
N VAL A 230 -16.08 9.86 5.87
CA VAL A 230 -17.47 9.36 5.91
C VAL A 230 -17.76 8.69 7.24
N CYS A 231 -16.86 7.84 7.74
CA CYS A 231 -16.99 7.21 9.05
C CYS A 231 -17.02 8.22 10.19
N ALA A 232 -16.12 9.22 10.16
CA ALA A 232 -16.05 10.26 11.16
C ALA A 232 -17.35 11.07 11.25
N LEU A 233 -17.93 11.41 10.10
CA LEU A 233 -19.19 12.14 10.01
C LEU A 233 -20.40 11.29 10.44
N TYR A 234 -20.44 10.02 10.04
CA TYR A 234 -21.55 9.11 10.34
C TYR A 234 -21.61 8.72 11.82
N LEU A 235 -20.49 8.36 12.43
CA LEU A 235 -20.44 7.99 13.85
C LEU A 235 -20.58 9.19 14.78
N GLY A 236 -20.36 10.40 14.29
CA GLY A 236 -20.39 11.60 15.09
C GLY A 236 -19.13 11.80 15.96
N LYS A 237 -19.18 12.80 16.83
CA LYS A 237 -18.05 13.19 17.68
C LYS A 237 -17.93 12.30 18.91
N ARG A 238 -16.68 12.18 19.44
CA ARG A 238 -16.46 11.62 20.78
C ARG A 238 -17.09 12.48 21.84
N LEU A 239 -17.44 11.90 23.00
CA LEU A 239 -18.11 12.61 24.09
C LEU A 239 -17.36 13.89 24.50
N ASP A 240 -16.02 13.80 24.60
CA ASP A 240 -15.17 14.90 25.07
C ASP A 240 -14.58 15.74 23.92
N TYR A 241 -15.09 15.61 22.70
CA TYR A 241 -14.56 16.35 21.57
C TYR A 241 -14.65 17.87 21.79
N LYS A 242 -13.51 18.55 21.78
CA LYS A 242 -13.27 19.97 22.08
C LYS A 242 -13.31 20.38 23.56
N ASN A 243 -13.75 19.53 24.47
CA ASN A 243 -13.81 19.87 25.89
C ASN A 243 -12.49 19.50 26.61
N GLU A 244 -11.82 18.44 26.15
CA GLU A 244 -10.54 18.04 26.67
C GLU A 244 -9.49 17.95 25.54
N PRO A 245 -8.24 18.39 25.77
CA PRO A 245 -7.15 18.17 24.83
C PRO A 245 -6.92 16.65 24.66
N THR A 246 -7.04 16.15 23.46
CA THR A 246 -6.66 14.78 23.13
C THR A 246 -5.13 14.70 23.06
N THR A 247 -4.49 14.60 24.21
CA THR A 247 -3.03 14.42 24.27
C THR A 247 -2.70 12.96 23.96
N PRO A 248 -1.81 12.68 23.01
CA PRO A 248 -1.29 11.34 22.78
C PRO A 248 -0.75 10.76 24.09
N HIS A 249 -1.20 9.54 24.44
CA HIS A 249 -0.75 8.96 25.72
C HIS A 249 0.72 8.57 25.70
N ASN A 250 1.27 8.24 24.51
CA ASN A 250 2.66 7.83 24.37
C ASN A 250 3.23 8.22 23.00
N SER A 251 3.76 9.43 22.91
CA SER A 251 4.40 9.94 21.68
C SER A 251 5.61 9.11 21.23
N VAL A 252 6.29 8.39 22.16
CA VAL A 252 7.42 7.50 21.80
C VAL A 252 6.96 6.31 20.98
N LEU A 253 5.82 5.68 21.35
CA LEU A 253 5.23 4.62 20.55
C LEU A 253 4.84 5.12 19.15
N SER A 254 4.28 6.32 19.05
CA SER A 254 3.93 6.93 17.77
C SER A 254 5.16 7.20 16.89
N LEU A 255 6.26 7.68 17.49
CA LEU A 255 7.54 7.87 16.79
C LEU A 255 8.10 6.55 16.24
N ILE A 256 8.11 5.50 17.06
CA ILE A 256 8.56 4.16 16.66
C ILE A 256 7.66 3.64 15.53
N GLY A 257 6.34 3.75 15.70
CA GLY A 257 5.37 3.33 14.69
C GLY A 257 5.56 4.04 13.35
N ALA A 258 5.76 5.37 13.37
CA ALA A 258 6.03 6.16 12.17
C ALA A 258 7.37 5.78 11.51
N GLY A 259 8.40 5.47 12.28
CA GLY A 259 9.67 4.95 11.77
C GLY A 259 9.50 3.61 11.05
N LEU A 260 8.71 2.70 11.62
CA LEU A 260 8.38 1.41 11.00
C LEU A 260 7.49 1.57 9.76
N LEU A 261 6.56 2.52 9.75
CA LEU A 261 5.79 2.90 8.57
C LEU A 261 6.72 3.38 7.45
N TRP A 262 7.65 4.29 7.74
CA TRP A 262 8.61 4.79 6.75
C TRP A 262 9.49 3.67 6.20
N PHE A 263 10.04 2.84 7.08
CA PHE A 263 10.88 1.71 6.69
C PHE A 263 10.12 0.71 5.81
N GLY A 264 8.89 0.35 6.19
CA GLY A 264 8.05 -0.54 5.41
C GLY A 264 7.61 0.06 4.07
N TRP A 265 7.52 1.40 3.97
CA TRP A 265 7.12 2.09 2.75
C TRP A 265 8.13 1.95 1.61
N PHE A 266 9.37 1.64 1.90
CA PHE A 266 10.31 1.23 0.87
C PHE A 266 9.85 -0.07 0.18
N GLY A 267 9.35 -1.04 0.94
CA GLY A 267 8.72 -2.23 0.38
C GLY A 267 7.42 -1.92 -0.35
N PHE A 268 6.61 -1.02 0.19
CA PHE A 268 5.34 -0.61 -0.39
C PHE A 268 5.53 0.01 -1.79
N ASN A 269 6.38 1.02 -1.91
CA ASN A 269 6.58 1.72 -3.17
C ASN A 269 7.59 1.02 -4.08
N ALA A 270 8.81 0.70 -3.61
CA ALA A 270 9.81 0.09 -4.46
C ALA A 270 9.50 -1.38 -4.79
N GLY A 271 8.76 -2.08 -3.94
CA GLY A 271 8.21 -3.40 -4.23
C GLY A 271 7.20 -3.39 -5.38
N SER A 272 6.47 -2.28 -5.59
CA SER A 272 5.51 -2.12 -6.67
C SER A 272 6.15 -2.07 -8.07
N ALA A 273 7.48 -1.99 -8.17
CA ALA A 273 8.20 -2.27 -9.40
C ALA A 273 8.16 -3.76 -9.80
N LEU A 274 7.77 -4.66 -8.90
CA LEU A 274 7.66 -6.10 -9.06
C LEU A 274 8.96 -6.80 -9.52
N SER A 275 10.08 -6.11 -9.40
CA SER A 275 11.40 -6.60 -9.80
C SER A 275 12.52 -5.87 -9.06
N ALA A 276 13.67 -6.52 -8.90
CA ALA A 276 14.92 -5.92 -8.42
C ALA A 276 15.59 -5.13 -9.56
N SER A 277 15.07 -3.95 -9.84
CA SER A 277 15.38 -3.16 -11.03
C SER A 277 15.74 -1.70 -10.71
N SER A 278 16.20 -0.97 -11.73
CA SER A 278 16.40 0.49 -11.66
C SER A 278 15.13 1.25 -11.29
N LEU A 279 13.95 0.75 -11.72
CA LEU A 279 12.65 1.32 -11.35
C LEU A 279 12.39 1.18 -9.84
N ALA A 280 12.70 0.02 -9.25
CA ALA A 280 12.62 -0.17 -7.80
C ALA A 280 13.55 0.79 -7.05
N THR A 281 14.80 0.97 -7.54
CA THR A 281 15.75 1.93 -6.98
C THR A 281 15.22 3.37 -7.07
N SER A 282 14.65 3.76 -8.21
CA SER A 282 14.05 5.09 -8.39
C SER A 282 12.91 5.31 -7.40
N ALA A 283 11.98 4.35 -7.29
CA ALA A 283 10.86 4.42 -6.35
C ALA A 283 11.31 4.49 -4.88
N PHE A 284 12.39 3.79 -4.52
CA PHE A 284 12.99 3.86 -3.18
C PHE A 284 13.49 5.28 -2.87
N VAL A 285 14.27 5.86 -3.79
CA VAL A 285 14.86 7.20 -3.64
C VAL A 285 13.76 8.27 -3.56
N THR A 286 12.80 8.25 -4.47
CA THR A 286 11.70 9.22 -4.50
C THR A 286 10.83 9.14 -3.25
N THR A 287 10.59 7.95 -2.72
CA THR A 287 9.87 7.72 -1.46
C THR A 287 10.58 8.41 -0.29
N HIS A 288 11.88 8.21 -0.16
CA HIS A 288 12.66 8.85 0.90
C HIS A 288 12.66 10.38 0.78
N PHE A 289 12.89 10.90 -0.41
CA PHE A 289 13.00 12.33 -0.65
C PHE A 289 11.69 13.07 -0.34
N ALA A 290 10.56 12.53 -0.78
CA ALA A 290 9.26 13.13 -0.50
C ALA A 290 8.93 13.10 1.01
N ALA A 291 9.17 11.98 1.68
CA ALA A 291 8.95 11.86 3.12
C ALA A 291 9.77 12.87 3.92
N ALA A 292 11.08 12.96 3.62
CA ALA A 292 11.99 13.89 4.30
C ALA A 292 11.59 15.35 4.07
N THR A 293 11.23 15.73 2.84
CA THR A 293 10.83 17.11 2.53
C THR A 293 9.49 17.47 3.17
N ALA A 294 8.51 16.57 3.18
CA ALA A 294 7.22 16.79 3.82
C ALA A 294 7.36 16.91 5.35
N MET A 295 8.21 16.08 5.97
CA MET A 295 8.57 16.19 7.39
C MET A 295 9.13 17.57 7.72
N LEU A 296 10.08 18.06 6.92
CA LEU A 296 10.67 19.38 7.12
C LEU A 296 9.62 20.48 6.91
N ALA A 297 8.80 20.41 5.86
CA ALA A 297 7.76 21.40 5.59
C ALA A 297 6.79 21.52 6.76
N TRP A 298 6.27 20.40 7.26
CA TRP A 298 5.37 20.38 8.42
C TRP A 298 6.03 20.93 9.67
N THR A 299 7.25 20.47 9.98
CA THR A 299 8.03 20.92 11.17
C THR A 299 8.28 22.43 11.14
N VAL A 300 8.65 22.98 9.98
CA VAL A 300 8.89 24.42 9.81
C VAL A 300 7.59 25.21 10.04
N ILE A 301 6.47 24.75 9.50
CA ILE A 301 5.17 25.41 9.69
C ILE A 301 4.76 25.37 11.16
N ASP A 302 4.92 24.23 11.85
CA ASP A 302 4.66 24.11 13.29
C ASP A 302 5.52 25.11 14.08
N TRP A 303 6.81 25.18 13.77
CA TRP A 303 7.71 26.08 14.45
C TRP A 303 7.30 27.56 14.33
N PHE A 304 6.94 27.97 13.11
CA PHE A 304 6.47 29.35 12.89
C PHE A 304 5.10 29.63 13.52
N LYS A 305 4.23 28.63 13.65
CA LYS A 305 2.86 28.80 14.18
C LYS A 305 2.78 28.71 15.69
N SER A 306 3.43 27.71 16.28
CA SER A 306 3.37 27.40 17.72
C SER A 306 4.60 27.86 18.50
N GLY A 307 5.62 28.39 17.83
CA GLY A 307 6.90 28.80 18.42
C GLY A 307 7.86 27.64 18.75
N LYS A 308 7.42 26.38 18.55
CA LYS A 308 8.22 25.16 18.82
C LYS A 308 7.94 24.09 17.77
N PRO A 309 8.96 23.38 17.28
CA PRO A 309 8.74 22.18 16.47
C PRO A 309 8.20 21.05 17.35
N THR A 310 7.25 20.26 16.80
CA THR A 310 6.68 19.12 17.52
C THR A 310 7.12 17.79 16.90
N ALA A 311 7.37 16.77 17.74
CA ALA A 311 7.71 15.43 17.28
C ALA A 311 6.54 14.79 16.51
N ILE A 312 5.31 14.98 17.00
CA ILE A 312 4.09 14.48 16.35
C ILE A 312 3.87 15.15 15.00
N GLY A 313 4.10 16.49 14.91
CA GLY A 313 4.05 17.19 13.63
C GLY A 313 5.08 16.68 12.62
N ALA A 314 6.31 16.41 13.08
CA ALA A 314 7.37 15.88 12.22
C ALA A 314 6.99 14.50 11.63
N ILE A 315 6.50 13.56 12.45
CA ILE A 315 6.09 12.24 11.96
C ILE A 315 4.82 12.30 11.11
N SER A 316 3.87 13.17 11.42
CA SER A 316 2.69 13.39 10.58
C SER A 316 3.08 13.94 9.20
N GLY A 317 4.03 14.88 9.16
CA GLY A 317 4.62 15.38 7.93
C GLY A 317 5.32 14.29 7.12
N ALA A 318 6.11 13.43 7.76
CA ALA A 318 6.76 12.29 7.10
C ALA A 318 5.73 11.37 6.43
N VAL A 319 4.68 10.97 7.18
CA VAL A 319 3.60 10.13 6.64
C VAL A 319 2.85 10.83 5.50
N ALA A 320 2.58 12.14 5.59
CA ALA A 320 1.96 12.90 4.51
C ALA A 320 2.80 12.89 3.22
N GLY A 321 4.13 12.94 3.32
CA GLY A 321 5.05 12.82 2.19
C GLY A 321 5.07 11.41 1.59
N LEU A 322 5.06 10.38 2.45
CA LEU A 322 4.97 8.97 2.04
C LEU A 322 3.67 8.70 1.27
N VAL A 323 2.55 9.22 1.76
CA VAL A 323 1.24 9.14 1.09
C VAL A 323 1.27 9.86 -0.26
N GLY A 324 1.76 11.11 -0.28
CA GLY A 324 1.78 11.93 -1.49
C GLY A 324 2.64 11.38 -2.61
N ILE A 325 3.77 10.72 -2.29
CA ILE A 325 4.63 10.12 -3.30
C ILE A 325 4.13 8.78 -3.81
N THR A 326 3.26 8.08 -3.06
CA THR A 326 2.83 6.72 -3.39
C THR A 326 2.32 6.55 -4.83
N PRO A 327 1.45 7.39 -5.40
CA PRO A 327 1.02 7.24 -6.78
C PRO A 327 2.11 7.56 -7.79
N ALA A 328 3.11 8.35 -7.41
CA ALA A 328 4.14 8.92 -8.27
C ALA A 328 5.49 8.20 -8.22
N ALA A 329 5.75 7.39 -7.20
CA ALA A 329 7.09 6.92 -6.82
C ALA A 329 7.90 6.30 -7.98
N GLY A 330 7.24 5.55 -8.86
CA GLY A 330 7.86 4.93 -10.04
C GLY A 330 7.69 5.73 -11.33
N PHE A 331 7.27 7.00 -11.27
CA PHE A 331 7.03 7.82 -12.48
C PHE A 331 7.77 9.15 -12.48
N VAL A 332 8.33 9.59 -11.35
CA VAL A 332 8.87 10.94 -11.21
C VAL A 332 10.35 10.93 -10.84
N THR A 333 11.04 12.04 -11.16
CA THR A 333 12.44 12.23 -10.77
C THR A 333 12.58 12.51 -9.27
N PRO A 334 13.78 12.34 -8.67
CA PRO A 334 14.02 12.71 -7.27
C PRO A 334 13.72 14.19 -6.98
N MET A 335 13.98 15.11 -7.93
CA MET A 335 13.66 16.53 -7.77
C MET A 335 12.15 16.78 -7.74
N SER A 336 11.40 16.08 -8.58
CA SER A 336 9.93 16.11 -8.56
C SER A 336 9.38 15.53 -7.23
N ALA A 337 10.03 14.51 -6.67
CA ALA A 337 9.65 13.94 -5.38
C ALA A 337 9.79 14.95 -4.22
N LEU A 338 10.83 15.82 -4.23
CA LEU A 338 10.94 16.91 -3.26
C LEU A 338 9.76 17.88 -3.35
N LEU A 339 9.31 18.20 -4.57
CA LEU A 339 8.14 19.07 -4.79
C LEU A 339 6.84 18.42 -4.31
N ILE A 340 6.65 17.12 -4.58
CA ILE A 340 5.50 16.36 -4.09
C ILE A 340 5.50 16.33 -2.56
N GLY A 341 6.65 16.08 -1.94
CA GLY A 341 6.79 16.10 -0.49
C GLY A 341 6.45 17.46 0.12
N LEU A 342 6.99 18.54 -0.44
CA LEU A 342 6.68 19.91 0.01
C LEU A 342 5.18 20.21 -0.09
N ALA A 343 4.55 19.89 -1.22
CA ALA A 343 3.13 20.12 -1.43
C ALA A 343 2.27 19.30 -0.47
N SER A 344 2.55 17.99 -0.35
CA SER A 344 1.79 17.09 0.53
C SER A 344 1.94 17.48 2.00
N GLY A 345 3.16 17.73 2.47
CA GLY A 345 3.41 18.16 3.85
C GLY A 345 2.68 19.46 4.20
N THR A 346 2.69 20.44 3.29
CA THR A 346 2.04 21.74 3.51
C THR A 346 0.50 21.64 3.46
N ILE A 347 -0.05 20.97 2.45
CA ILE A 347 -1.49 20.88 2.24
C ILE A 347 -2.14 20.00 3.33
N CYS A 348 -1.54 18.85 3.66
CA CYS A 348 -2.02 18.00 4.74
C CYS A 348 -1.95 18.73 6.10
N TYR A 349 -0.90 19.51 6.37
CA TYR A 349 -0.85 20.36 7.55
C TYR A 349 -2.06 21.29 7.63
N ILE A 350 -2.38 21.99 6.54
CA ILE A 350 -3.51 22.91 6.50
C ILE A 350 -4.83 22.17 6.77
N MET A 351 -4.99 20.98 6.18
CA MET A 351 -6.19 20.17 6.38
C MET A 351 -6.37 19.74 7.83
N VAL A 352 -5.32 19.23 8.45
CA VAL A 352 -5.32 18.74 9.84
C VAL A 352 -5.43 19.89 10.83
N ALA A 353 -4.57 20.92 10.70
CA ALA A 353 -4.48 21.99 11.69
C ALA A 353 -5.55 23.08 11.57
N LYS A 354 -6.19 23.25 10.40
CA LYS A 354 -7.19 24.30 10.17
C LYS A 354 -8.54 23.80 9.71
N VAL A 355 -8.57 23.09 8.58
CA VAL A 355 -9.83 22.72 7.90
C VAL A 355 -10.65 21.78 8.79
N LYS A 356 -10.05 20.77 9.39
CA LYS A 356 -10.69 19.89 10.37
C LYS A 356 -11.40 20.69 11.49
N HIS A 357 -10.71 21.69 12.03
CA HIS A 357 -11.26 22.53 13.12
C HIS A 357 -12.37 23.48 12.67
N ILE A 358 -12.26 24.02 11.45
CA ILE A 358 -13.30 24.91 10.87
C ILE A 358 -14.61 24.13 10.68
N PHE A 359 -14.53 22.95 10.07
CA PHE A 359 -15.70 22.11 9.82
C PHE A 359 -16.15 21.31 11.04
N GLY A 360 -15.27 21.13 12.02
CA GLY A 360 -15.57 20.52 13.31
C GLY A 360 -15.92 19.03 13.24
N TYR A 361 -15.40 18.28 12.27
CA TYR A 361 -15.55 16.83 12.22
C TYR A 361 -14.47 16.13 13.08
N ASP A 362 -14.85 15.03 13.72
CA ASP A 362 -13.97 14.27 14.61
C ASP A 362 -13.33 13.08 13.86
N ASP A 363 -12.38 13.35 12.98
CA ASP A 363 -11.44 12.37 12.45
C ASP A 363 -10.30 12.20 13.47
N THR A 364 -10.39 11.16 14.30
CA THR A 364 -9.62 11.05 15.54
C THR A 364 -8.11 11.12 15.33
N LEU A 365 -7.58 10.45 14.30
CA LEU A 365 -6.16 10.32 14.01
C LEU A 365 -5.77 10.90 12.65
N ASP A 366 -6.54 11.86 12.15
CA ASP A 366 -6.27 12.64 10.94
C ASP A 366 -6.17 11.82 9.64
N ALA A 367 -6.86 10.66 9.60
CA ALA A 367 -6.79 9.73 8.47
C ALA A 367 -7.23 10.37 7.15
N PHE A 368 -8.29 11.18 7.12
CA PHE A 368 -8.70 11.91 5.92
C PHE A 368 -7.69 12.98 5.53
N GLY A 369 -7.27 13.79 6.50
CA GLY A 369 -6.35 14.91 6.24
C GLY A 369 -5.00 14.46 5.67
N ILE A 370 -4.52 13.29 6.06
CA ILE A 370 -3.25 12.71 5.61
C ILE A 370 -3.45 11.83 4.38
N HIS A 371 -4.34 10.82 4.44
CA HIS A 371 -4.46 9.85 3.35
C HIS A 371 -5.36 10.35 2.22
N GLY A 372 -6.55 10.86 2.51
CA GLY A 372 -7.48 11.35 1.49
C GLY A 372 -6.90 12.54 0.72
N VAL A 373 -6.42 13.53 1.45
CA VAL A 373 -5.88 14.76 0.86
C VAL A 373 -4.48 14.52 0.28
N GLY A 374 -3.59 13.87 1.02
CA GLY A 374 -2.23 13.57 0.55
C GLY A 374 -2.24 12.69 -0.69
N GLY A 375 -3.09 11.64 -0.73
CA GLY A 375 -3.28 10.79 -1.90
C GLY A 375 -3.79 11.56 -3.12
N THR A 376 -4.75 12.48 -2.92
CA THR A 376 -5.28 13.36 -3.98
C THR A 376 -4.22 14.29 -4.54
N VAL A 377 -3.45 14.95 -3.66
CA VAL A 377 -2.33 15.83 -4.07
C VAL A 377 -1.30 15.01 -4.85
N GLY A 378 -0.93 13.83 -4.34
CA GLY A 378 0.02 12.95 -4.99
C GLY A 378 -0.46 12.49 -6.37
N ALA A 379 -1.69 11.98 -6.48
CA ALA A 379 -2.27 11.53 -7.74
C ALA A 379 -2.33 12.65 -8.79
N LEU A 380 -2.74 13.86 -8.39
CA LEU A 380 -2.76 15.02 -9.28
C LEU A 380 -1.35 15.39 -9.77
N LEU A 381 -0.38 15.46 -8.85
CA LEU A 381 1.01 15.79 -9.19
C LEU A 381 1.70 14.67 -9.98
N THR A 382 1.26 13.41 -9.85
CA THR A 382 1.70 12.33 -10.75
C THR A 382 1.34 12.66 -12.20
N GLY A 383 0.11 13.09 -12.46
CA GLY A 383 -0.31 13.49 -13.81
C GLY A 383 0.52 14.64 -14.41
N VAL A 384 0.98 15.56 -13.55
CA VAL A 384 1.81 16.70 -13.99
C VAL A 384 3.27 16.28 -14.18
N LEU A 385 3.87 15.55 -13.21
CA LEU A 385 5.31 15.39 -13.06
C LEU A 385 5.85 14.03 -13.56
N ALA A 386 4.98 13.11 -13.99
CA ALA A 386 5.41 11.82 -14.54
C ALA A 386 6.24 12.00 -15.80
N THR A 387 7.26 11.15 -15.97
CA THR A 387 8.20 11.23 -17.09
C THR A 387 8.58 9.85 -17.63
N SER A 388 8.69 9.76 -18.95
CA SER A 388 9.17 8.59 -19.67
C SER A 388 10.64 8.25 -19.38
N LEU A 389 11.41 9.20 -18.86
CA LEU A 389 12.80 8.98 -18.41
C LEU A 389 12.89 8.00 -17.23
N ILE A 390 11.86 7.94 -16.41
CA ILE A 390 11.80 7.02 -15.23
C ILE A 390 11.05 5.75 -15.61
N ASN A 391 9.86 5.89 -16.19
CA ASN A 391 9.02 4.75 -16.54
C ASN A 391 8.32 4.97 -17.88
N PRO A 392 8.87 4.45 -18.98
CA PRO A 392 8.32 4.62 -20.33
C PRO A 392 7.16 3.63 -20.57
N ILE A 393 6.07 3.76 -19.80
CA ILE A 393 4.91 2.86 -19.88
C ILE A 393 4.11 3.05 -21.17
N PHE A 394 4.09 4.26 -21.73
CA PHE A 394 3.44 4.53 -23.01
C PHE A 394 4.47 4.46 -24.15
N LYS A 395 4.15 3.68 -25.19
CA LYS A 395 5.04 3.48 -26.35
C LYS A 395 4.25 3.59 -27.64
N ASP A 396 4.92 4.06 -28.70
CA ASP A 396 4.38 4.00 -30.04
C ASP A 396 4.45 2.58 -30.64
N ALA A 397 3.94 2.40 -31.86
CA ALA A 397 3.96 1.11 -32.56
C ALA A 397 5.39 0.60 -32.86
N ALA A 398 6.40 1.47 -32.87
CA ALA A 398 7.80 1.13 -33.05
C ALA A 398 8.51 0.84 -31.71
N GLY A 399 7.80 0.98 -30.58
CA GLY A 399 8.34 0.77 -29.24
C GLY A 399 9.05 1.99 -28.63
N ASN A 400 9.01 3.16 -29.28
CA ASN A 400 9.60 4.36 -28.73
C ASN A 400 8.75 4.93 -27.58
N PRO A 401 9.39 5.46 -26.51
CA PRO A 401 8.67 6.11 -25.43
C PRO A 401 7.81 7.30 -25.90
N LEU A 402 6.57 7.35 -25.41
CA LEU A 402 5.67 8.48 -25.56
C LEU A 402 5.63 9.33 -24.28
N PRO A 403 5.26 10.61 -24.35
CA PRO A 403 5.09 11.47 -23.19
C PRO A 403 4.14 10.87 -22.14
N VAL A 404 4.57 10.87 -20.88
CA VAL A 404 3.80 10.28 -19.78
C VAL A 404 2.98 11.33 -19.04
N GLY A 405 3.59 12.43 -18.61
CA GLY A 405 2.93 13.48 -17.85
C GLY A 405 2.91 14.84 -18.50
N GLY A 406 2.30 15.81 -17.81
CA GLY A 406 2.16 17.19 -18.29
C GLY A 406 3.47 17.90 -18.61
N ILE A 407 4.54 17.64 -17.82
CA ILE A 407 5.88 18.23 -18.09
C ILE A 407 6.50 17.75 -19.41
N GLU A 408 6.03 16.63 -19.94
CA GLU A 408 6.42 16.12 -21.27
C GLU A 408 5.41 16.49 -22.37
N GLY A 409 4.37 17.27 -22.03
CA GLY A 409 3.32 17.70 -22.96
C GLY A 409 2.05 16.87 -22.95
N ASN A 410 1.98 15.76 -22.20
CA ASN A 410 0.77 14.94 -22.07
C ASN A 410 -0.16 15.48 -20.96
N TRP A 411 -0.81 16.62 -21.19
CA TRP A 411 -1.78 17.19 -20.24
C TRP A 411 -3.07 16.36 -20.10
N MET A 412 -3.35 15.44 -21.04
CA MET A 412 -4.46 14.51 -20.90
C MET A 412 -4.26 13.60 -19.68
N GLN A 413 -3.00 13.33 -19.29
CA GLN A 413 -2.72 12.55 -18.09
C GLN A 413 -3.25 13.21 -16.82
N VAL A 414 -3.24 14.54 -16.72
CA VAL A 414 -3.86 15.26 -15.60
C VAL A 414 -5.37 15.06 -15.58
N VAL A 415 -6.02 15.02 -16.74
CA VAL A 415 -7.47 14.73 -16.85
C VAL A 415 -7.75 13.28 -16.42
N ASN A 416 -6.94 12.32 -16.84
CA ASN A 416 -7.05 10.92 -16.43
C ASN A 416 -6.90 10.77 -14.91
N GLN A 417 -5.95 11.49 -14.30
CA GLN A 417 -5.78 11.50 -12.85
C GLN A 417 -7.01 12.09 -12.13
N LEU A 418 -7.54 13.20 -12.62
CA LEU A 418 -8.77 13.79 -12.05
C LEU A 418 -9.96 12.84 -12.16
N ALA A 419 -10.10 12.12 -13.26
CA ALA A 419 -11.13 11.09 -13.42
C ALA A 419 -10.93 9.94 -12.41
N GLY A 420 -9.72 9.41 -12.28
CA GLY A 420 -9.39 8.37 -11.31
C GLY A 420 -9.65 8.82 -9.87
N ILE A 421 -9.25 10.03 -9.50
CA ILE A 421 -9.55 10.64 -8.19
C ILE A 421 -11.07 10.73 -7.98
N GLY A 422 -11.80 11.26 -8.95
CA GLY A 422 -13.26 11.43 -8.85
C GLY A 422 -14.00 10.11 -8.65
N ILE A 423 -13.58 9.05 -9.36
CA ILE A 423 -14.15 7.71 -9.25
C ILE A 423 -13.84 7.09 -7.88
N ALA A 424 -12.59 7.19 -7.42
CA ALA A 424 -12.20 6.70 -6.10
C ALA A 424 -12.96 7.40 -4.98
N VAL A 425 -13.12 8.73 -5.05
CA VAL A 425 -13.92 9.52 -4.11
C VAL A 425 -15.39 9.10 -4.14
N ALA A 426 -15.98 8.96 -5.32
CA ALA A 426 -17.38 8.57 -5.44
C ALA A 426 -17.65 7.16 -4.89
N LEU A 427 -16.81 6.19 -5.26
CA LEU A 427 -16.93 4.80 -4.79
C LEU A 427 -16.70 4.71 -3.28
N ALA A 428 -15.67 5.38 -2.75
CA ALA A 428 -15.37 5.38 -1.32
C ALA A 428 -16.51 6.04 -0.52
N LEU A 429 -17.04 7.16 -0.98
CA LEU A 429 -18.15 7.86 -0.33
C LEU A 429 -19.41 7.00 -0.32
N VAL A 430 -19.87 6.57 -1.50
CA VAL A 430 -21.13 5.84 -1.63
C VAL A 430 -21.02 4.45 -1.00
N GLY A 431 -19.96 3.71 -1.32
CA GLY A 431 -19.74 2.36 -0.79
C GLY A 431 -19.62 2.36 0.74
N THR A 432 -18.89 3.33 1.31
CA THR A 432 -18.77 3.45 2.77
C THR A 432 -20.08 3.77 3.44
N LEU A 433 -20.88 4.69 2.88
CA LEU A 433 -22.22 5.01 3.43
C LEU A 433 -23.13 3.78 3.40
N ILE A 434 -23.14 3.01 2.32
CA ILE A 434 -23.92 1.77 2.21
C ILE A 434 -23.49 0.77 3.29
N VAL A 435 -22.17 0.52 3.41
CA VAL A 435 -21.62 -0.43 4.38
C VAL A 435 -21.93 0.01 5.80
N LEU A 436 -21.71 1.28 6.15
CA LEU A 436 -22.05 1.82 7.48
C LEU A 436 -23.52 1.64 7.79
N LYS A 437 -24.40 1.93 6.84
CA LYS A 437 -25.86 1.78 7.03
C LYS A 437 -26.25 0.32 7.27
N ILE A 438 -25.68 -0.61 6.53
CA ILE A 438 -25.93 -2.06 6.71
C ILE A 438 -25.47 -2.51 8.09
N VAL A 439 -24.25 -2.16 8.49
CA VAL A 439 -23.68 -2.58 9.77
C VAL A 439 -24.44 -1.95 10.94
N ASP A 440 -24.81 -0.66 10.82
CA ASP A 440 -25.57 0.05 11.85
C ASP A 440 -26.95 -0.55 12.09
N LEU A 441 -27.66 -0.88 11.01
CA LEU A 441 -28.99 -1.51 11.11
C LEU A 441 -28.93 -2.95 11.66
N ALA A 442 -27.82 -3.69 11.37
CA ALA A 442 -27.69 -5.09 11.76
C ALA A 442 -27.24 -5.27 13.21
N ILE A 443 -26.23 -4.51 13.64
CA ILE A 443 -25.57 -4.72 14.93
C ILE A 443 -25.25 -3.43 15.71
N GLY A 444 -25.51 -2.25 15.14
CA GLY A 444 -25.13 -0.96 15.69
C GLY A 444 -23.62 -0.70 15.59
N LEU A 445 -23.26 0.56 15.35
CA LEU A 445 -21.86 0.95 15.10
C LEU A 445 -21.15 1.43 16.36
N ARG A 446 -21.80 2.34 17.11
CA ARG A 446 -21.14 3.05 18.21
C ARG A 446 -21.28 2.30 19.54
N VAL A 447 -20.25 2.37 20.36
CA VAL A 447 -20.26 1.91 21.76
C VAL A 447 -21.22 2.78 22.59
N THR A 448 -21.61 2.30 23.78
CA THR A 448 -22.38 3.11 24.74
C THR A 448 -21.51 4.24 25.31
N GLU A 449 -22.17 5.24 25.91
CA GLU A 449 -21.45 6.34 26.58
C GLU A 449 -20.59 5.81 27.73
N ASP A 450 -21.09 4.83 28.49
CA ASP A 450 -20.35 4.19 29.60
C ASP A 450 -19.09 3.45 29.09
N ASP A 451 -19.17 2.75 27.95
CA ASP A 451 -18.01 2.12 27.31
C ASP A 451 -16.99 3.16 26.86
N GLU A 452 -17.44 4.29 26.30
CA GLU A 452 -16.55 5.37 25.83
C GLU A 452 -15.86 6.07 27.03
N ILE A 453 -16.57 6.20 28.16
CA ILE A 453 -16.03 6.76 29.41
C ILE A 453 -15.03 5.81 30.05
N SER A 454 -15.36 4.53 30.21
CA SER A 454 -14.50 3.53 30.83
C SER A 454 -13.28 3.18 29.97
N GLY A 455 -13.42 3.26 28.65
CA GLY A 455 -12.38 2.91 27.66
C GLY A 455 -12.60 1.54 27.03
N LEU A 456 -12.20 1.46 25.76
CA LEU A 456 -12.51 0.30 24.92
C LEU A 456 -11.62 -0.91 25.19
N ASP A 457 -10.45 -0.73 25.83
CA ASP A 457 -9.58 -1.84 26.18
C ASP A 457 -10.30 -2.75 27.20
N VAL A 458 -10.88 -2.16 28.23
CA VAL A 458 -11.62 -2.89 29.25
C VAL A 458 -13.01 -3.29 28.74
N SER A 459 -13.80 -2.34 28.22
CA SER A 459 -15.22 -2.59 27.90
C SER A 459 -15.43 -3.52 26.70
N GLN A 460 -14.48 -3.56 25.75
CA GLN A 460 -14.61 -4.38 24.53
C GLN A 460 -13.71 -5.63 24.56
N HIS A 461 -12.64 -5.66 25.36
CA HIS A 461 -11.64 -6.72 25.35
C HIS A 461 -11.34 -7.31 26.74
N GLY A 462 -11.72 -6.64 27.82
CA GLY A 462 -11.42 -7.09 29.20
C GLY A 462 -9.92 -7.04 29.52
N GLU A 463 -9.16 -6.19 28.83
CA GLU A 463 -7.70 -6.12 28.92
C GLU A 463 -7.24 -4.72 29.28
N ILE A 464 -6.02 -4.61 29.80
CA ILE A 464 -5.35 -3.36 30.17
C ILE A 464 -4.01 -3.30 29.47
N ALA A 465 -3.74 -2.17 28.80
CA ALA A 465 -2.50 -2.02 28.04
C ALA A 465 -1.23 -2.02 28.88
N TYR A 466 -1.29 -1.46 30.09
CA TYR A 466 -0.13 -1.29 30.96
C TYR A 466 -0.46 -1.72 32.39
N ALA A 467 0.19 -2.79 32.86
CA ALA A 467 0.18 -3.17 34.27
C ALA A 467 1.28 -2.36 34.99
N TYR A 468 0.89 -1.48 35.89
CA TYR A 468 1.82 -0.77 36.77
C TYR A 468 1.80 -1.44 38.15
N GLU A 469 2.89 -1.32 38.88
CA GLU A 469 2.91 -1.71 40.30
C GLU A 469 1.82 -0.93 41.04
N PRO A 470 1.08 -1.58 41.99
CA PRO A 470 -0.03 -0.93 42.69
C PRO A 470 0.30 0.43 43.29
N ASP A 471 1.52 0.63 43.77
CA ASP A 471 1.98 1.86 44.40
C ASP A 471 2.20 3.03 43.41
N SER A 472 2.12 2.77 42.11
CA SER A 472 2.28 3.79 41.05
C SER A 472 0.97 4.37 40.52
N TYR A 473 -0.17 3.86 40.97
CA TYR A 473 -1.49 4.37 40.56
C TYR A 473 -2.00 5.48 41.48
N PRO A 474 -2.67 6.51 40.96
CA PRO A 474 -3.51 7.36 41.76
C PRO A 474 -4.60 6.55 42.48
N PRO A 475 -4.91 6.85 43.76
CA PRO A 475 -5.84 6.04 44.58
C PRO A 475 -7.22 5.79 43.99
N ASN A 476 -7.73 6.72 43.17
CA ASN A 476 -9.00 6.61 42.43
C ASN A 476 -8.98 5.57 41.32
N ILE A 477 -7.82 5.27 40.76
CA ILE A 477 -7.66 4.22 39.74
C ILE A 477 -7.60 2.85 40.42
N ILE A 478 -6.85 2.72 41.53
CA ILE A 478 -6.79 1.49 42.34
C ILE A 478 -8.20 1.06 42.77
N ALA A 479 -8.97 1.97 43.30
CA ALA A 479 -10.35 1.70 43.74
C ALA A 479 -11.27 1.21 42.58
N SER A 480 -11.06 1.69 41.35
CA SER A 480 -11.83 1.23 40.18
C SER A 480 -11.42 -0.18 39.72
N TYR A 481 -10.15 -0.57 39.88
CA TYR A 481 -9.67 -1.91 39.54
C TYR A 481 -10.13 -2.93 40.60
N GLU A 482 -10.03 -2.63 41.89
CA GLU A 482 -10.48 -3.47 42.98
C GLU A 482 -12.00 -3.73 42.87
N ALA A 483 -12.78 -2.70 42.53
CA ALA A 483 -14.23 -2.86 42.32
C ALA A 483 -14.55 -3.77 41.12
N GLN A 484 -13.72 -3.77 40.10
CA GLN A 484 -13.90 -4.55 38.89
C GLN A 484 -13.46 -6.03 39.10
N GLU A 485 -12.35 -6.30 39.79
CA GLU A 485 -11.95 -7.65 40.21
C GLU A 485 -13.04 -8.31 41.05
N VAL A 486 -13.58 -7.61 42.03
CA VAL A 486 -14.70 -8.10 42.88
C VAL A 486 -15.96 -8.39 42.04
N SER A 487 -16.22 -7.62 40.97
CA SER A 487 -17.35 -7.87 40.07
C SER A 487 -17.14 -9.11 39.21
N ILE A 488 -15.92 -9.31 38.68
CA ILE A 488 -15.54 -10.47 37.85
C ILE A 488 -15.57 -11.76 38.69
N GLU A 489 -15.04 -11.71 39.92
CA GLU A 489 -15.07 -12.85 40.85
C GLU A 489 -16.50 -13.26 41.22
N LYS A 490 -17.38 -12.29 41.48
CA LYS A 490 -18.79 -12.54 41.70
C LYS A 490 -19.53 -13.14 40.51
N THR A 491 -19.17 -12.74 39.30
CA THR A 491 -19.76 -13.27 38.07
C THR A 491 -19.29 -14.70 37.79
N MET A 492 -18.02 -15.01 38.06
CA MET A 492 -17.48 -16.37 37.88
C MET A 492 -18.04 -17.36 38.94
N VAL A 493 -18.34 -16.90 40.15
CA VAL A 493 -18.94 -17.73 41.22
C VAL A 493 -20.46 -17.93 41.02
N ALA A 494 -21.11 -17.06 40.25
CA ALA A 494 -22.57 -17.12 40.01
C ALA A 494 -22.97 -17.98 38.79
N THR A 495 -22.06 -18.58 38.07
CA THR A 495 -22.33 -19.57 37.00
C THR A 495 -22.17 -20.99 37.57
N PRO A 496 -23.28 -21.66 37.97
CA PRO A 496 -23.22 -23.09 38.26
C PRO A 496 -23.02 -23.86 36.97
N GLY A 497 -22.05 -24.78 36.95
CA GLY A 497 -21.76 -25.69 35.86
C GLY A 497 -22.92 -26.61 35.45
#